data_9f9d373015de543c939ea2c28ecbe730
#
_entry.id   9f9d373015de543c939ea2c28ecbe730
#
_cell.length_a   1.000
_cell.length_b   1.000
_cell.length_c   1.000
_cell.angle_alpha   90.00
_cell.angle_beta   90.00
_cell.angle_gamma   90.00
#
_symmetry.space_group_name_H-M   'P 1'
#
loop_
_entity.id
_entity.type
_entity.pdbx_description
1 polymer ?
#
loop_
_entity_poly.entity_id
_entity_poly.type
_entity_poly.pdbx_seq_one_letter_code
_entity_poly.pdbx_strand_id
1 'polypeptide(L)'
;MNKSILITGAILGILSVILGAFAAHGLKDLISVESQQTFETGVRYQMYHAILLLFVASTIFISPKSKKIIFYLIVLGLLLFSGSIYGLATNALTSFNFKIIGFITPIGGLLLILAWVVMLIDFVKISK
;
A
#
# COMPACT_ATOMS: atom_id res chain seq x y z
N MET A 1 -8.78 13.60 12.27
CA MET A 1 -7.80 12.67 11.69
C MET A 1 -8.39 11.29 11.44
N ASN A 2 -9.14 10.72 12.38
CA ASN A 2 -9.72 9.38 12.19
C ASN A 2 -10.61 9.31 10.94
N LYS A 3 -11.43 10.33 10.70
CA LYS A 3 -12.28 10.37 9.50
C LYS A 3 -11.44 10.31 8.22
N SER A 4 -10.35 11.06 8.15
CA SER A 4 -9.48 11.06 6.97
C SER A 4 -8.83 9.70 6.76
N ILE A 5 -8.41 9.05 7.85
CA ILE A 5 -7.82 7.71 7.78
C ILE A 5 -8.84 6.69 7.28
N LEU A 6 -10.07 6.75 7.81
CA LEU A 6 -11.15 5.85 7.38
C LEU A 6 -11.47 6.03 5.90
N ILE A 7 -11.61 7.27 5.45
CA ILE A 7 -11.92 7.55 4.04
C ILE A 7 -10.80 7.06 3.14
N THR A 8 -9.55 7.36 3.50
CA THR A 8 -8.38 6.93 2.72
C THR A 8 -8.31 5.41 2.64
N GLY A 9 -8.52 4.72 3.77
CA GLY A 9 -8.54 3.27 3.80
C GLY A 9 -9.62 2.69 2.89
N ALA A 10 -10.82 3.26 2.94
CA ALA A 10 -11.93 2.80 2.09
C ALA A 10 -11.63 3.04 0.60
N ILE A 11 -11.07 4.19 0.25
CA ILE A 11 -10.70 4.49 -1.14
C ILE A 11 -9.63 3.51 -1.63
N LEU A 12 -8.60 3.28 -0.83
CA LEU A 12 -7.55 2.34 -1.20
C LEU A 12 -8.08 0.92 -1.35
N GLY A 13 -9.04 0.53 -0.52
CA GLY A 13 -9.69 -0.77 -0.64
C GLY A 13 -10.50 -0.89 -1.92
N ILE A 14 -11.29 0.13 -2.26
CA ILE A 14 -12.04 0.17 -3.52
C ILE A 14 -11.09 0.03 -4.71
N LEU A 15 -10.01 0.83 -4.72
CA LEU A 15 -9.02 0.77 -5.80
C LEU A 15 -8.33 -0.58 -5.87
N SER A 16 -8.06 -1.22 -4.72
CA SER A 16 -7.45 -2.55 -4.72
C SER A 16 -8.33 -3.59 -5.39
N VAL A 17 -9.64 -3.56 -5.13
CA VAL A 17 -10.59 -4.49 -5.75
C VAL A 17 -10.64 -4.24 -7.27
N ILE A 18 -10.73 -2.97 -7.67
CA ILE A 18 -10.78 -2.61 -9.10
C ILE A 18 -9.50 -3.05 -9.80
N LEU A 19 -8.32 -2.74 -9.22
CA LEU A 19 -7.03 -3.09 -9.82
C LEU A 19 -6.82 -4.59 -9.85
N GLY A 20 -7.27 -5.30 -8.82
CA GLY A 20 -7.20 -6.76 -8.79
C GLY A 20 -8.04 -7.41 -9.87
N ALA A 21 -9.26 -6.92 -10.09
CA ALA A 21 -10.11 -7.38 -11.16
C ALA A 21 -9.51 -7.08 -12.53
N PHE A 22 -8.94 -5.89 -12.69
CA PHE A 22 -8.26 -5.50 -13.92
C PHE A 22 -7.08 -6.41 -14.22
N ALA A 23 -6.27 -6.72 -13.20
CA ALA A 23 -5.12 -7.62 -13.36
C ALA A 23 -5.56 -9.01 -13.82
N ALA A 24 -6.65 -9.53 -13.27
CA ALA A 24 -7.13 -10.87 -13.57
C ALA A 24 -7.76 -10.98 -14.97
N HIS A 25 -8.29 -9.88 -15.51
CA HIS A 25 -9.03 -9.90 -16.76
C HIS A 25 -8.41 -9.02 -17.84
N GLY A 26 -8.29 -7.70 -17.61
CA GLY A 26 -7.82 -6.76 -18.62
C GLY A 26 -6.35 -6.88 -18.97
N LEU A 27 -5.51 -7.11 -17.96
CA LEU A 27 -4.05 -7.20 -18.16
C LEU A 27 -3.56 -8.58 -18.54
N LYS A 28 -4.34 -9.61 -18.27
CA LYS A 28 -3.91 -11.02 -18.36
C LYS A 28 -3.22 -11.35 -19.68
N ASP A 29 -3.76 -10.88 -20.78
CA ASP A 29 -3.22 -11.18 -22.12
C ASP A 29 -2.28 -10.10 -22.66
N LEU A 30 -2.06 -9.02 -21.91
CA LEU A 30 -1.27 -7.87 -22.35
C LEU A 30 0.15 -7.85 -21.79
N ILE A 31 0.39 -8.58 -20.70
CA ILE A 31 1.69 -8.63 -20.04
C ILE A 31 2.05 -10.07 -19.72
N SER A 32 3.33 -10.30 -19.40
CA SER A 32 3.79 -11.65 -19.04
C SER A 32 3.15 -12.12 -17.74
N VAL A 33 3.14 -13.44 -17.53
CA VAL A 33 2.67 -14.03 -16.27
C VAL A 33 3.47 -13.47 -15.09
N GLU A 34 4.78 -13.31 -15.25
CA GLU A 34 5.64 -12.75 -14.21
C GLU A 34 5.23 -11.31 -13.88
N SER A 35 5.01 -10.47 -14.89
CA SER A 35 4.56 -9.09 -14.68
C SER A 35 3.18 -9.05 -14.05
N GLN A 36 2.29 -9.96 -14.40
CA GLN A 36 0.97 -10.06 -13.79
C GLN A 36 1.08 -10.36 -12.28
N GLN A 37 1.96 -11.32 -11.92
CA GLN A 37 2.20 -11.64 -10.51
C GLN A 37 2.79 -10.45 -9.74
N THR A 38 3.67 -9.70 -10.39
CA THR A 38 4.24 -8.48 -9.81
C THR A 38 3.14 -7.45 -9.56
N PHE A 39 2.27 -7.23 -10.53
CA PHE A 39 1.14 -6.31 -10.39
C PHE A 39 0.25 -6.73 -9.21
N GLU A 40 -0.08 -8.01 -9.12
CA GLU A 40 -0.91 -8.55 -8.06
C GLU A 40 -0.27 -8.37 -6.68
N THR A 41 1.05 -8.43 -6.57
CA THR A 41 1.76 -8.13 -5.32
C THR A 41 1.48 -6.70 -4.87
N GLY A 42 1.53 -5.74 -5.79
CA GLY A 42 1.18 -4.36 -5.47
C GLY A 42 -0.26 -4.23 -4.96
N VAL A 43 -1.19 -4.92 -5.61
CA VAL A 43 -2.60 -4.93 -5.21
C VAL A 43 -2.79 -5.51 -3.82
N ARG A 44 -2.14 -6.64 -3.52
CA ARG A 44 -2.25 -7.28 -2.20
C ARG A 44 -1.74 -6.36 -1.09
N TYR A 45 -0.58 -5.76 -1.29
CA TYR A 45 -0.01 -4.87 -0.27
C TYR A 45 -0.85 -3.62 -0.10
N GLN A 46 -1.44 -3.11 -1.17
CA GLN A 46 -2.39 -2.01 -1.07
C GLN A 46 -3.60 -2.40 -0.24
N MET A 47 -4.17 -3.58 -0.47
CA MET A 47 -5.34 -4.04 0.29
C MET A 47 -4.99 -4.29 1.77
N TYR A 48 -3.86 -4.94 2.05
CA TYR A 48 -3.45 -5.18 3.44
C TYR A 48 -3.39 -3.87 4.22
N HIS A 49 -2.83 -2.83 3.60
CA HIS A 49 -2.64 -1.55 4.27
C HIS A 49 -3.90 -0.68 4.26
N ALA A 50 -4.79 -0.89 3.28
CA ALA A 50 -6.12 -0.30 3.32
C ALA A 50 -6.89 -0.78 4.56
N ILE A 51 -6.89 -2.09 4.78
CA ILE A 51 -7.55 -2.70 5.95
C ILE A 51 -6.85 -2.24 7.23
N LEU A 52 -5.52 -2.17 7.23
CA LEU A 52 -4.76 -1.69 8.38
C LEU A 52 -5.16 -0.27 8.75
N LEU A 53 -5.36 0.62 7.77
CA LEU A 53 -5.80 1.99 8.04
C LEU A 53 -7.17 2.02 8.71
N LEU A 54 -8.10 1.16 8.28
CA LEU A 54 -9.42 1.07 8.93
C LEU A 54 -9.28 0.64 10.39
N PHE A 55 -8.39 -0.31 10.66
CA PHE A 55 -8.11 -0.75 12.02
C PHE A 55 -7.48 0.39 12.84
N VAL A 56 -6.45 1.03 12.30
CA VAL A 56 -5.74 2.11 12.99
C VAL A 56 -6.69 3.22 13.40
N ALA A 57 -7.59 3.62 12.50
CA ALA A 57 -8.55 4.68 12.79
C ALA A 57 -9.57 4.28 13.87
N SER A 58 -9.86 3.00 13.99
CA SER A 58 -10.95 2.50 14.84
C SER A 58 -10.49 2.06 16.22
N THR A 59 -9.21 1.77 16.41
CA THR A 59 -8.71 1.24 17.67
C THR A 59 -8.42 2.34 18.69
N ILE A 60 -8.61 2.04 19.97
CA ILE A 60 -8.22 2.92 21.08
C ILE A 60 -6.77 2.67 21.53
N PHE A 61 -6.14 1.62 21.03
CA PHE A 61 -4.82 1.18 21.50
C PHE A 61 -3.66 1.91 20.82
N ILE A 62 -3.94 2.77 19.84
CA ILE A 62 -2.94 3.58 19.15
C ILE A 62 -3.22 5.04 19.48
N SER A 63 -2.17 5.77 19.93
CA SER A 63 -2.33 7.17 20.29
C SER A 63 -2.66 8.02 19.05
N PRO A 64 -3.33 9.19 19.23
CA PRO A 64 -3.61 10.08 18.10
C PRO A 64 -2.36 10.50 17.33
N LYS A 65 -1.25 10.74 18.03
CA LYS A 65 0.03 11.09 17.38
C LYS A 65 0.54 9.95 16.52
N SER A 66 0.51 8.74 17.05
CA SER A 66 0.96 7.54 16.31
C SER A 66 0.06 7.24 15.12
N LYS A 67 -1.25 7.44 15.27
CA LYS A 67 -2.19 7.28 14.14
C LYS A 67 -1.81 8.17 12.97
N LYS A 68 -1.46 9.42 13.25
CA LYS A 68 -1.05 10.38 12.24
C LYS A 68 0.24 9.94 11.55
N ILE A 69 1.23 9.51 12.32
CA ILE A 69 2.51 9.03 11.80
C ILE A 69 2.29 7.81 10.91
N ILE A 70 1.53 6.83 11.40
CA ILE A 70 1.22 5.61 10.66
C ILE A 70 0.50 5.94 9.36
N PHE A 71 -0.47 6.85 9.41
CA PHE A 71 -1.23 7.27 8.23
C PHE A 71 -0.31 7.78 7.12
N TYR A 72 0.58 8.72 7.44
CA TYR A 72 1.48 9.28 6.43
C TYR A 72 2.52 8.26 5.95
N LEU A 73 3.03 7.41 6.84
CA LEU A 73 3.96 6.35 6.45
C LEU A 73 3.29 5.37 5.47
N ILE A 74 2.05 4.99 5.74
CA ILE A 74 1.33 4.05 4.86
C ILE A 74 1.00 4.70 3.52
N VAL A 75 0.46 5.92 3.52
CA VAL A 75 0.08 6.58 2.26
C VAL A 75 1.31 6.79 1.38
N LEU A 76 2.37 7.36 1.93
CA LEU A 76 3.59 7.58 1.18
C LEU A 76 4.24 6.25 0.80
N GLY A 77 4.27 5.29 1.72
CA GLY A 77 4.82 3.97 1.47
C GLY A 77 4.11 3.24 0.34
N LEU A 78 2.77 3.29 0.29
CA LEU A 78 2.01 2.66 -0.79
C LEU A 78 2.23 3.38 -2.13
N LEU A 79 2.33 4.70 -2.13
CA LEU A 79 2.64 5.43 -3.36
C LEU A 79 3.97 4.96 -3.94
N LEU A 80 4.99 4.81 -3.09
CA LEU A 80 6.32 4.43 -3.54
C LEU A 80 6.46 2.92 -3.77
N PHE A 81 5.73 2.10 -3.02
CA PHE A 81 5.81 0.64 -3.15
C PHE A 81 4.85 0.12 -4.21
N SER A 82 3.54 0.18 -3.95
CA SER A 82 2.55 -0.35 -4.89
C SER A 82 2.50 0.47 -6.18
N GLY A 83 2.62 1.79 -6.08
CA GLY A 83 2.63 2.65 -7.26
C GLY A 83 3.79 2.32 -8.20
N SER A 84 5.01 2.16 -7.66
CA SER A 84 6.16 1.79 -8.49
C SER A 84 6.01 0.39 -9.07
N ILE A 85 5.44 -0.55 -8.30
CA ILE A 85 5.18 -1.92 -8.77
C ILE A 85 4.20 -1.91 -9.95
N TYR A 86 3.14 -1.10 -9.87
CA TYR A 86 2.20 -0.99 -10.99
C TYR A 86 2.87 -0.48 -12.25
N GLY A 87 3.74 0.53 -12.10
CA GLY A 87 4.51 1.06 -13.23
C GLY A 87 5.45 0.02 -13.82
N LEU A 88 6.22 -0.66 -12.97
CA LEU A 88 7.17 -1.69 -13.42
C LEU A 88 6.48 -2.86 -14.10
N ALA A 89 5.37 -3.33 -13.55
CA ALA A 89 4.63 -4.48 -14.09
C ALA A 89 4.01 -4.17 -15.47
N THR A 90 3.63 -2.91 -15.71
CA THR A 90 3.01 -2.49 -16.97
C THR A 90 3.99 -1.75 -17.88
N ASN A 91 5.28 -1.83 -17.59
CA ASN A 91 6.32 -1.11 -18.33
C ASN A 91 6.29 -1.41 -19.84
N ALA A 92 5.98 -2.66 -20.21
CA ALA A 92 5.91 -3.08 -21.61
C ALA A 92 4.79 -2.39 -22.39
N LEU A 93 3.77 -1.85 -21.70
CA LEU A 93 2.62 -1.19 -22.33
C LEU A 93 2.84 0.31 -22.52
N THR A 94 3.97 0.85 -22.06
CA THR A 94 4.27 2.28 -22.11
C THR A 94 5.60 2.53 -22.81
N SER A 95 5.80 3.76 -23.26
CA SER A 95 7.08 4.20 -23.81
C SER A 95 8.06 4.65 -22.73
N PHE A 96 7.60 4.83 -21.49
CA PHE A 96 8.45 5.23 -20.37
C PHE A 96 9.16 4.00 -19.78
N ASN A 97 10.45 4.17 -19.47
CA ASN A 97 11.24 3.09 -18.86
C ASN A 97 11.18 3.19 -17.33
N PHE A 98 10.24 2.47 -16.71
CA PHE A 98 10.08 2.48 -15.27
C PHE A 98 11.23 1.82 -14.51
N LYS A 99 12.11 1.09 -15.20
CA LYS A 99 13.27 0.45 -14.54
C LYS A 99 14.20 1.48 -13.90
N ILE A 100 14.24 2.71 -14.42
CA ILE A 100 15.09 3.76 -13.85
C ILE A 100 14.62 4.20 -12.46
N ILE A 101 13.39 3.90 -12.08
CA ILE A 101 12.83 4.24 -10.76
C ILE A 101 12.60 3.00 -9.90
N GLY A 102 13.12 1.84 -10.32
CA GLY A 102 12.95 0.58 -9.58
C GLY A 102 13.48 0.61 -8.15
N PHE A 103 14.44 1.50 -7.86
CA PHE A 103 14.97 1.68 -6.51
C PHE A 103 13.94 2.30 -5.54
N ILE A 104 12.86 2.87 -6.05
CA ILE A 104 11.81 3.50 -5.24
C ILE A 104 11.00 2.46 -4.47
N THR A 105 10.81 1.27 -5.06
CA THR A 105 10.03 0.20 -4.44
C THR A 105 10.54 -0.19 -3.06
N PRO A 106 11.86 -0.45 -2.86
CA PRO A 106 12.38 -0.76 -1.52
C PRO A 106 12.20 0.38 -0.52
N ILE A 107 12.30 1.62 -0.97
CA ILE A 107 12.08 2.78 -0.10
C ILE A 107 10.65 2.79 0.40
N GLY A 108 9.67 2.57 -0.50
CA GLY A 108 8.27 2.46 -0.11
C GLY A 108 8.04 1.32 0.87
N GLY A 109 8.64 0.15 0.60
CA GLY A 109 8.54 -0.99 1.49
C GLY A 109 9.08 -0.69 2.89
N LEU A 110 10.18 0.05 2.98
CA LEU A 110 10.75 0.47 4.27
C LEU A 110 9.76 1.35 5.04
N LEU A 111 9.09 2.29 4.36
CA LEU A 111 8.11 3.14 5.01
C LEU A 111 6.93 2.33 5.56
N LEU A 112 6.49 1.31 4.83
CA LEU A 112 5.43 0.42 5.30
C LEU A 112 5.89 -0.35 6.55
N ILE A 113 7.13 -0.85 6.55
CA ILE A 113 7.69 -1.53 7.72
C ILE A 113 7.72 -0.58 8.92
N LEU A 114 8.13 0.66 8.73
CA LEU A 114 8.17 1.64 9.80
C LEU A 114 6.77 1.91 10.38
N ALA A 115 5.73 1.89 9.56
CA ALA A 115 4.36 2.03 10.06
C ALA A 115 4.00 0.90 11.02
N TRP A 116 4.36 -0.34 10.67
CA TRP A 116 4.14 -1.49 11.55
C TRP A 116 4.96 -1.39 12.83
N VAL A 117 6.18 -0.88 12.75
CA VAL A 117 7.03 -0.68 13.94
C VAL A 117 6.42 0.34 14.89
N VAL A 118 5.92 1.47 14.35
CA VAL A 118 5.27 2.49 15.19
C VAL A 118 4.07 1.90 15.91
N MET A 119 3.26 1.11 15.20
CA MET A 119 2.11 0.45 15.79
C MET A 119 2.53 -0.54 16.89
N LEU A 120 3.57 -1.32 16.63
CA LEU A 120 4.11 -2.26 17.63
C LEU A 120 4.56 -1.53 18.89
N ILE A 121 5.24 -0.40 18.75
CA ILE A 121 5.72 0.38 19.89
C ILE A 121 4.54 0.83 20.75
N ASP A 122 3.45 1.31 20.14
CA ASP A 122 2.26 1.71 20.90
C ASP A 122 1.65 0.53 21.63
N PHE A 123 1.59 -0.64 21.01
CA PHE A 123 1.04 -1.84 21.65
C PHE A 123 1.88 -2.28 22.86
N VAL A 124 3.21 -2.22 22.73
CA VAL A 124 4.11 -2.57 23.84
C VAL A 124 3.91 -1.63 25.03
N LYS A 125 3.52 -0.39 24.79
CA LYS A 125 3.32 0.61 25.84
C LYS A 125 1.95 0.51 26.52
N ILE A 126 1.06 -0.37 26.09
CA ILE A 126 -0.26 -0.52 26.70
C ILE A 126 -0.09 -0.98 28.13
N SER A 127 -0.73 -0.27 29.07
CA SER A 127 -0.80 -0.66 30.48
C SER A 127 -1.92 -1.66 30.67
N LYS A 128 -1.66 -2.64 31.54
CA LYS A 128 -2.70 -3.63 31.86
C LYS A 128 -3.83 -3.03 32.67
#